data_f8aca0be74e8402ff591a1652111c016
#
_entry.id   f8aca0be74e8402ff591a1652111c016
#
_cell.length_a   1.000
_cell.length_b   1.000
_cell.length_c   1.000
_cell.angle_alpha   90.00
_cell.angle_beta   90.00
_cell.angle_gamma   90.00
#
_symmetry.space_group_name_H-M   'P 1'
#
loop_
_entity.id
_entity.type
_entity.pdbx_description
1 polymer ?
#
loop_
_entity_poly.entity_id
_entity_poly.type
_entity_poly.pdbx_seq_one_letter_code
_entity_poly.pdbx_strand_id
1 'polypeptide(L)'
;MNTRSELFSITSLPNIAEATYSTGDLMKEAKSIVGGVAEKNSCSILQSITAIDTSDTGGAIYLIITDSSQDLGTVGSAVNAADAAADNSMAIVELSNWVDIGGAKVCSKGNIGLVCKPESDSVKLYYGVVNSSGGDIVIGSGEDIIFQFGFVRS
;
A
#
# COMPACT_ATOMS: atom_id res chain seq x y z
N MET A 1 -32.34 -12.03 2.06
CA MET A 1 -30.92 -12.20 1.68
C MET A 1 -30.06 -11.62 2.81
N ASN A 2 -29.33 -12.47 3.51
CA ASN A 2 -28.43 -11.99 4.55
C ASN A 2 -27.08 -11.65 3.91
N THR A 3 -26.87 -10.38 3.58
CA THR A 3 -25.55 -9.86 3.27
C THR A 3 -24.78 -9.70 4.59
N ARG A 4 -23.90 -10.61 4.88
CA ARG A 4 -22.96 -10.47 6.01
C ARG A 4 -21.78 -9.63 5.56
N SER A 5 -21.59 -8.49 6.19
CA SER A 5 -20.33 -7.78 6.12
C SER A 5 -19.26 -8.58 6.87
N GLU A 6 -18.13 -8.79 6.24
CA GLU A 6 -17.04 -9.58 6.78
C GLU A 6 -15.83 -8.71 7.03
N LEU A 7 -15.29 -8.77 8.24
CA LEU A 7 -14.02 -8.15 8.58
C LEU A 7 -12.90 -9.13 8.25
N PHE A 8 -11.91 -8.68 7.51
CA PHE A 8 -10.75 -9.52 7.21
C PHE A 8 -9.49 -8.68 7.01
N SER A 9 -8.35 -9.30 7.20
CA SER A 9 -7.07 -8.66 6.95
C SER A 9 -6.25 -9.44 5.93
N ILE A 10 -5.50 -8.70 5.12
CA ILE A 10 -4.58 -9.24 4.13
C ILE A 10 -3.19 -8.73 4.45
N THR A 11 -2.25 -9.65 4.63
CA THR A 11 -0.82 -9.33 4.77
C THR A 11 -0.17 -9.34 3.40
N SER A 12 0.54 -8.27 3.09
CA SER A 12 1.28 -8.14 1.84
C SER A 12 2.75 -7.86 2.11
N LEU A 13 3.61 -8.67 1.49
CA LEU A 13 5.06 -8.49 1.49
C LEU A 13 5.44 -7.96 0.10
N PRO A 14 5.67 -6.66 -0.06
CA PRO A 14 5.96 -6.10 -1.38
C PRO A 14 7.32 -6.53 -1.93
N ASN A 15 8.24 -6.99 -1.08
CA ASN A 15 9.62 -7.31 -1.45
C ASN A 15 10.29 -6.08 -2.07
N ILE A 16 10.37 -5.01 -1.29
CA ILE A 16 11.06 -3.79 -1.71
C ILE A 16 12.53 -4.11 -1.93
N ALA A 17 13.07 -3.75 -3.09
CA ALA A 17 14.45 -4.05 -3.43
C ALA A 17 15.42 -3.34 -2.48
N GLU A 18 16.53 -4.02 -2.17
CA GLU A 18 17.63 -3.44 -1.41
C GLU A 18 18.19 -2.22 -2.14
N ALA A 19 18.03 -1.06 -1.55
CA ALA A 19 18.49 0.22 -2.11
C ALA A 19 18.34 1.35 -1.08
N THR A 20 18.90 2.49 -1.43
CA THR A 20 18.61 3.77 -0.79
C THR A 20 17.63 4.53 -1.65
N TYR A 21 16.48 4.88 -1.09
CA TYR A 21 15.42 5.63 -1.76
C TYR A 21 15.38 7.05 -1.23
N SER A 22 15.58 8.02 -2.12
CA SER A 22 15.50 9.44 -1.78
C SER A 22 14.04 9.90 -1.67
N THR A 23 13.81 11.05 -1.07
CA THR A 23 12.47 11.65 -0.99
C THR A 23 11.83 11.76 -2.38
N GLY A 24 10.61 11.29 -2.52
CA GLY A 24 9.86 11.27 -3.78
C GLY A 24 10.09 10.04 -4.63
N ASP A 25 11.04 9.19 -4.27
CA ASP A 25 11.32 7.97 -5.04
C ASP A 25 10.23 6.92 -4.89
N LEU A 26 9.92 6.27 -6.02
CA LEU A 26 9.09 5.08 -6.06
C LEU A 26 9.88 3.90 -5.47
N MET A 27 9.39 3.33 -4.38
CA MET A 27 10.02 2.20 -3.68
C MET A 27 9.50 0.85 -4.17
N LYS A 28 8.24 0.81 -4.57
CA LYS A 28 7.57 -0.36 -5.14
C LYS A 28 6.48 0.09 -6.11
N GLU A 29 6.49 -0.47 -7.29
CA GLU A 29 5.39 -0.30 -8.25
C GLU A 29 4.28 -1.32 -8.01
N ALA A 30 3.16 -1.13 -8.65
CA ALA A 30 1.90 -1.84 -8.51
C ALA A 30 2.00 -3.27 -7.96
N LYS A 31 1.89 -3.42 -6.66
CA LYS A 31 1.80 -4.72 -5.96
C LYS A 31 0.33 -5.08 -5.79
N SER A 32 -0.04 -6.29 -6.17
CA SER A 32 -1.42 -6.76 -6.03
C SER A 32 -1.81 -7.07 -4.59
N ILE A 33 -3.03 -6.70 -4.23
CA ILE A 33 -3.71 -7.15 -3.01
C ILE A 33 -4.79 -8.13 -3.45
N VAL A 34 -4.49 -9.42 -3.36
CA VAL A 34 -5.42 -10.48 -3.78
C VAL A 34 -6.49 -10.66 -2.72
N GLY A 35 -7.75 -10.65 -3.13
CA GLY A 35 -8.88 -10.79 -2.21
C GLY A 35 -9.28 -9.48 -1.53
N GLY A 36 -8.86 -8.34 -2.06
CA GLY A 36 -9.30 -7.02 -1.60
C GLY A 36 -10.83 -6.84 -1.67
N VAL A 37 -11.48 -7.58 -2.56
CA VAL A 37 -12.94 -7.79 -2.57
C VAL A 37 -13.25 -9.28 -2.55
N ALA A 38 -14.46 -9.63 -2.09
CA ALA A 38 -14.87 -11.04 -1.97
C ALA A 38 -15.11 -11.70 -3.32
N GLU A 39 -15.72 -10.98 -4.25
CA GLU A 39 -16.14 -11.46 -5.55
C GLU A 39 -15.85 -10.45 -6.64
N LYS A 40 -15.76 -10.92 -7.88
CA LYS A 40 -15.65 -10.05 -9.05
C LYS A 40 -16.83 -9.09 -9.13
N ASN A 41 -16.55 -7.88 -9.59
CA ASN A 41 -17.54 -6.80 -9.75
C ASN A 41 -18.20 -6.36 -8.43
N SER A 42 -17.64 -6.72 -7.29
CA SER A 42 -18.07 -6.21 -5.98
C SER A 42 -17.14 -5.10 -5.50
N CYS A 43 -17.39 -4.60 -4.29
CA CYS A 43 -16.57 -3.59 -3.65
C CYS A 43 -16.30 -3.95 -2.19
N SER A 44 -15.33 -3.28 -1.61
CA SER A 44 -15.02 -3.37 -0.18
C SER A 44 -14.69 -1.98 0.36
N ILE A 45 -14.56 -1.90 1.68
CA ILE A 45 -14.12 -0.67 2.34
C ILE A 45 -12.78 -0.97 3.02
N LEU A 46 -11.73 -0.26 2.60
CA LEU A 46 -10.45 -0.29 3.29
C LEU A 46 -10.56 0.57 4.55
N GLN A 47 -10.45 -0.07 5.72
CA GLN A 47 -10.61 0.58 7.02
C GLN A 47 -9.29 0.91 7.71
N SER A 48 -8.28 0.06 7.52
CA SER A 48 -7.00 0.24 8.21
C SER A 48 -5.83 -0.26 7.39
N ILE A 49 -4.67 0.33 7.64
CA ILE A 49 -3.38 -0.15 7.17
C ILE A 49 -2.43 -0.14 8.35
N THR A 50 -1.76 -1.26 8.60
CA THR A 50 -0.63 -1.36 9.51
C THR A 50 0.61 -1.66 8.69
N ALA A 51 1.66 -0.86 8.86
CA ALA A 51 2.95 -1.09 8.23
C ALA A 51 4.00 -1.45 9.27
N ILE A 52 4.83 -2.44 8.94
CA ILE A 52 5.92 -2.92 9.78
C ILE A 52 7.21 -2.75 8.98
N ASP A 53 8.06 -1.83 9.41
CA ASP A 53 9.34 -1.54 8.77
C ASP A 53 10.45 -2.29 9.47
N THR A 54 10.94 -3.37 8.85
CA THR A 54 12.02 -4.18 9.37
C THR A 54 13.41 -3.57 9.11
N SER A 55 13.49 -2.50 8.32
CA SER A 55 14.73 -1.72 8.16
C SER A 55 15.02 -0.80 9.33
N ASP A 56 14.03 -0.62 10.20
CA ASP A 56 14.08 0.26 11.36
C ASP A 56 14.32 1.76 11.03
N THR A 57 14.12 2.13 9.79
CA THR A 57 14.24 3.54 9.35
C THR A 57 13.06 4.38 9.82
N GLY A 58 11.84 3.88 9.62
CA GLY A 58 10.62 4.56 10.05
C GLY A 58 10.37 5.89 9.33
N GLY A 59 10.79 6.01 8.10
CA GLY A 59 10.52 7.18 7.28
C GLY A 59 9.08 7.22 6.79
N ALA A 60 8.50 8.42 6.72
CA ALA A 60 7.16 8.59 6.16
C ALA A 60 7.10 8.09 4.72
N ILE A 61 6.05 7.36 4.42
CA ILE A 61 5.75 6.85 3.08
C ILE A 61 4.30 7.15 2.73
N TYR A 62 3.96 7.13 1.47
CA TYR A 62 2.56 7.03 1.08
C TYR A 62 2.33 5.86 0.12
N LEU A 63 1.13 5.31 0.19
CA LEU A 63 0.65 4.29 -0.72
C LEU A 63 -0.26 4.91 -1.75
N ILE A 64 -0.04 4.58 -3.02
CA ILE A 64 -0.97 4.90 -4.11
C ILE A 64 -1.83 3.67 -4.31
N ILE A 65 -3.11 3.74 -3.96
CA ILE A 65 -4.06 2.63 -4.11
C ILE A 65 -4.76 2.78 -5.46
N THR A 66 -4.70 1.73 -6.28
CA THR A 66 -5.31 1.72 -7.60
C THR A 66 -6.23 0.52 -7.80
N ASP A 67 -7.21 0.66 -8.70
CA ASP A 67 -8.18 -0.39 -9.04
C ASP A 67 -7.59 -1.47 -9.97
N SER A 68 -6.50 -1.14 -10.64
CA SER A 68 -5.83 -1.98 -11.62
C SER A 68 -4.32 -1.76 -11.57
N SER A 69 -3.55 -2.64 -12.19
CA SER A 69 -2.10 -2.48 -12.30
C SER A 69 -1.77 -1.26 -13.16
N GLN A 70 -1.08 -0.29 -12.59
CA GLN A 70 -0.72 0.97 -13.25
C GLN A 70 0.79 1.16 -13.27
N ASP A 71 1.28 1.85 -14.32
CA ASP A 71 2.66 2.31 -14.38
C ASP A 71 2.81 3.58 -13.53
N LEU A 72 3.57 3.48 -12.46
CA LEU A 72 3.86 4.58 -11.54
C LEU A 72 5.24 5.20 -11.77
N GLY A 73 5.97 4.70 -12.75
CA GLY A 73 7.33 5.12 -13.04
C GLY A 73 8.36 4.02 -12.79
N THR A 74 9.60 4.42 -12.62
CA THR A 74 10.73 3.51 -12.39
C THR A 74 11.07 3.45 -10.90
N VAL A 75 11.14 2.24 -10.33
CA VAL A 75 11.59 2.03 -8.94
C VAL A 75 13.00 2.59 -8.75
N GLY A 76 13.22 3.32 -7.68
CA GLY A 76 14.47 4.00 -7.37
C GLY A 76 14.63 5.37 -8.02
N SER A 77 13.61 5.85 -8.70
CA SER A 77 13.55 7.20 -9.27
C SER A 77 12.28 7.91 -8.78
N ALA A 78 12.21 9.22 -8.97
CA ALA A 78 11.02 9.98 -8.61
C ALA A 78 9.76 9.37 -9.24
N VAL A 79 8.69 9.25 -8.44
CA VAL A 79 7.41 8.76 -8.93
C VAL A 79 6.97 9.59 -10.13
N ASN A 80 6.57 8.93 -11.20
CA ASN A 80 6.15 9.55 -12.45
C ASN A 80 5.01 8.76 -13.08
N ALA A 81 3.85 8.85 -12.45
CA ALA A 81 2.63 8.20 -12.93
C ALA A 81 2.08 8.92 -14.16
N ALA A 82 1.71 8.15 -15.19
CA ALA A 82 1.01 8.69 -16.34
C ALA A 82 -0.42 9.16 -15.95
N ASP A 83 -1.02 10.03 -16.77
CA ASP A 83 -2.38 10.54 -16.52
C ASP A 83 -3.39 9.40 -16.33
N ALA A 84 -3.28 8.33 -17.12
CA ALA A 84 -4.14 7.16 -16.98
C ALA A 84 -3.98 6.46 -15.62
N ALA A 85 -2.78 6.46 -15.05
CA ALA A 85 -2.55 5.92 -13.72
C ALA A 85 -3.19 6.81 -12.64
N ALA A 86 -3.12 8.13 -12.81
CA ALA A 86 -3.79 9.08 -11.91
C ALA A 86 -5.31 8.91 -11.96
N ASP A 87 -5.89 8.72 -13.14
CA ASP A 87 -7.34 8.52 -13.33
C ASP A 87 -7.85 7.22 -12.67
N ASN A 88 -6.99 6.20 -12.57
CA ASN A 88 -7.32 4.92 -11.92
C ASN A 88 -6.87 4.85 -10.45
N SER A 89 -6.34 5.93 -9.93
CA SER A 89 -5.99 6.05 -8.51
C SER A 89 -7.24 6.26 -7.68
N MET A 90 -7.46 5.40 -6.69
CA MET A 90 -8.57 5.54 -5.75
C MET A 90 -8.22 6.43 -4.57
N ALA A 91 -6.99 6.36 -4.07
CA ALA A 91 -6.52 7.17 -2.96
C ALA A 91 -5.01 7.16 -2.81
N ILE A 92 -4.54 8.18 -2.11
CA ILE A 92 -3.20 8.23 -1.53
C ILE A 92 -3.34 8.17 -0.01
N VAL A 93 -2.67 7.21 0.61
CA VAL A 93 -2.71 7.01 2.06
C VAL A 93 -1.30 7.22 2.62
N GLU A 94 -1.14 8.26 3.43
CA GLU A 94 0.13 8.56 4.08
C GLU A 94 0.27 7.79 5.40
N LEU A 95 1.47 7.22 5.64
CA LEU A 95 1.86 6.52 6.85
C LEU A 95 3.11 7.22 7.40
N SER A 96 2.95 7.98 8.48
CA SER A 96 4.01 8.85 9.00
C SER A 96 4.28 8.71 10.51
N ASN A 97 3.35 8.17 11.27
CA ASN A 97 3.47 8.04 12.72
C ASN A 97 4.05 6.69 13.11
N TRP A 98 5.36 6.54 12.99
CA TRP A 98 6.06 5.32 13.32
C TRP A 98 6.40 5.24 14.80
N VAL A 99 6.20 4.06 15.38
CA VAL A 99 6.57 3.72 16.76
C VAL A 99 7.67 2.65 16.71
N ASP A 100 8.79 2.96 17.36
CA ASP A 100 9.90 2.01 17.52
C ASP A 100 9.52 0.97 18.58
N ILE A 101 9.56 -0.31 18.19
CA ILE A 101 9.29 -1.44 19.09
C ILE A 101 10.54 -2.29 19.35
N GLY A 102 11.72 -1.78 18.97
CA GLY A 102 13.02 -2.41 19.18
C GLY A 102 13.65 -2.93 17.89
N GLY A 103 13.20 -4.02 17.33
CA GLY A 103 13.76 -4.60 16.09
C GLY A 103 13.03 -4.17 14.81
N ALA A 104 12.04 -3.33 14.94
CA ALA A 104 11.25 -2.80 13.82
C ALA A 104 10.49 -1.54 14.25
N LYS A 105 10.01 -0.79 13.27
CA LYS A 105 9.07 0.32 13.51
C LYS A 105 7.70 -0.03 12.94
N VAL A 106 6.66 0.37 13.63
CA VAL A 106 5.27 0.07 13.27
C VAL A 106 4.49 1.36 13.14
N CYS A 107 3.72 1.47 12.06
CA CYS A 107 2.78 2.56 11.84
C CYS A 107 1.40 1.98 11.57
N SER A 108 0.38 2.49 12.25
CA SER A 108 -1.01 2.09 12.02
C SER A 108 -1.85 3.31 11.67
N LYS A 109 -2.69 3.16 10.65
CA LYS A 109 -3.70 4.14 10.28
C LYS A 109 -5.06 3.46 10.24
N GLY A 110 -5.98 3.94 11.06
CA GLY A 110 -7.36 3.48 11.10
C GLY A 110 -8.33 4.50 10.52
N ASN A 111 -9.61 4.14 10.48
CA ASN A 111 -10.70 5.00 10.03
C ASN A 111 -10.49 5.58 8.61
N ILE A 112 -9.93 4.80 7.71
CA ILE A 112 -9.65 5.24 6.34
C ILE A 112 -10.97 5.41 5.57
N GLY A 113 -11.84 4.42 5.62
CA GLY A 113 -13.18 4.50 5.01
C GLY A 113 -13.18 4.61 3.49
N LEU A 114 -12.16 4.08 2.82
CA LEU A 114 -12.03 4.13 1.37
C LEU A 114 -12.85 3.02 0.70
N VAL A 115 -13.80 3.40 -0.14
CA VAL A 115 -14.52 2.45 -0.99
C VAL A 115 -13.61 1.99 -2.12
N CYS A 116 -13.32 0.69 -2.14
CA CYS A 116 -12.45 0.06 -3.12
C CYS A 116 -13.26 -0.78 -4.09
N LYS A 117 -13.14 -0.47 -5.37
CA LYS A 117 -13.77 -1.22 -6.46
C LYS A 117 -12.72 -1.56 -7.51
N PRO A 118 -12.30 -2.83 -7.61
CA PRO A 118 -11.38 -3.26 -8.64
C PRO A 118 -11.96 -3.05 -10.05
N GLU A 119 -11.08 -3.12 -11.05
CA GLU A 119 -11.51 -3.18 -12.44
C GLU A 119 -12.43 -4.38 -12.71
N SER A 120 -13.16 -4.34 -13.82
CA SER A 120 -14.10 -5.40 -14.21
C SER A 120 -13.45 -6.78 -14.21
N ASP A 121 -14.17 -7.76 -13.69
CA ASP A 121 -13.75 -9.17 -13.61
C ASP A 121 -12.51 -9.44 -12.76
N SER A 122 -12.13 -8.51 -11.89
CA SER A 122 -11.00 -8.65 -10.96
C SER A 122 -11.45 -8.68 -9.51
N VAL A 123 -10.69 -9.38 -8.67
CA VAL A 123 -10.77 -9.33 -7.21
C VAL A 123 -9.52 -8.68 -6.60
N LYS A 124 -8.65 -8.13 -7.45
CA LYS A 124 -7.38 -7.55 -7.04
C LYS A 124 -7.45 -6.04 -6.97
N LEU A 125 -6.91 -5.50 -5.91
CA LEU A 125 -6.50 -4.11 -5.80
C LEU A 125 -4.98 -4.03 -5.91
N TYR A 126 -4.45 -2.84 -6.12
CA TYR A 126 -3.00 -2.65 -6.26
C TYR A 126 -2.54 -1.47 -5.43
N TYR A 127 -1.27 -1.47 -5.04
CA TYR A 127 -0.66 -0.33 -4.38
C TYR A 127 0.78 -0.15 -4.83
N GLY A 128 1.21 1.11 -4.88
CA GLY A 128 2.60 1.50 -4.98
C GLY A 128 3.06 2.17 -3.69
N VAL A 129 4.36 2.17 -3.45
CA VAL A 129 4.97 2.75 -2.26
C VAL A 129 5.94 3.85 -2.67
N VAL A 130 5.81 5.02 -2.06
CA VAL A 130 6.67 6.18 -2.33
C VAL A 130 7.25 6.73 -1.02
N ASN A 131 8.53 7.06 -1.04
CA ASN A 131 9.17 7.75 0.08
C ASN A 131 8.71 9.21 0.14
N SER A 132 8.07 9.59 1.23
CA SER A 132 7.63 10.96 1.51
C SER A 132 8.31 11.57 2.74
N SER A 133 9.39 10.96 3.21
CA SER A 133 9.95 11.27 4.53
C SER A 133 10.78 12.56 4.62
N GLY A 134 11.09 13.19 3.51
CA GLY A 134 12.01 14.34 3.49
C GLY A 134 13.49 13.95 3.65
N GLY A 135 13.80 12.67 3.69
CA GLY A 135 15.14 12.09 3.77
C GLY A 135 15.20 10.75 3.08
N ASP A 136 16.32 10.07 3.19
CA ASP A 136 16.52 8.76 2.59
C ASP A 136 15.86 7.66 3.44
N ILE A 137 15.28 6.67 2.77
CA ILE A 137 14.90 5.39 3.37
C ILE A 137 15.83 4.32 2.81
N VAL A 138 16.54 3.63 3.68
CA VAL A 138 17.47 2.57 3.30
C VAL A 138 16.84 1.21 3.60
N ILE A 139 16.70 0.39 2.57
CA ILE A 139 16.26 -1.00 2.69
C ILE A 139 17.49 -1.88 2.46
N GLY A 140 17.88 -2.62 3.49
CA GLY A 140 19.02 -3.54 3.45
C GLY A 140 18.62 -4.94 2.99
N SER A 141 19.61 -5.83 2.95
CA SER A 141 19.39 -7.21 2.54
C SER A 141 18.45 -7.95 3.52
N GLY A 142 17.40 -8.54 2.99
CA GLY A 142 16.40 -9.27 3.78
C GLY A 142 15.43 -8.38 4.56
N GLU A 143 15.51 -7.06 4.40
CA GLU A 143 14.59 -6.11 5.01
C GLU A 143 13.43 -5.78 4.07
N ASP A 144 12.30 -5.36 4.62
CA ASP A 144 11.11 -4.99 3.87
C ASP A 144 10.19 -4.12 4.72
N ILE A 145 9.18 -3.54 4.09
CA ILE A 145 8.04 -2.93 4.77
C ILE A 145 6.83 -3.81 4.52
N ILE A 146 6.35 -4.47 5.56
CA ILE A 146 5.22 -5.39 5.48
C ILE A 146 3.94 -4.62 5.73
N PHE A 147 2.92 -4.82 4.90
CA PHE A 147 1.63 -4.16 5.05
C PHE A 147 0.53 -5.15 5.44
N GLN A 148 -0.31 -4.74 6.37
CA GLN A 148 -1.54 -5.43 6.73
C GLN A 148 -2.72 -4.52 6.40
N PHE A 149 -3.56 -4.94 5.46
CA PHE A 149 -4.74 -4.20 5.04
C PHE A 149 -5.97 -4.77 5.72
N GLY A 150 -6.70 -3.93 6.44
CA GLY A 150 -7.97 -4.30 7.07
C GLY A 150 -9.16 -3.83 6.23
N PHE A 151 -9.98 -4.78 5.79
CA PHE A 151 -11.14 -4.52 4.94
C PHE A 151 -12.45 -4.90 5.60
N VAL A 152 -13.51 -4.21 5.19
CA VAL A 152 -14.89 -4.66 5.34
C VAL A 152 -15.40 -5.00 3.94
N ARG A 153 -15.80 -6.24 3.74
CA ARG A 153 -16.36 -6.71 2.47
C ARG A 153 -17.68 -7.43 2.67
N SER A 154 -18.45 -7.43 1.66
CA SER A 154 -19.73 -8.17 1.64
C SER A 154 -19.64 -9.44 0.78
#